data_668543557aa6afcc10ac7131bd9a102f
#
_entry.id   668543557aa6afcc10ac7131bd9a102f
#
_cell.length_a   1.000
_cell.length_b   1.000
_cell.length_c   1.000
_cell.angle_alpha   90.00
_cell.angle_beta   90.00
_cell.angle_gamma   90.00
#
_symmetry.space_group_name_H-M   'P 1'
#
loop_
_entity.id
_entity.type
_entity.pdbx_description
1 polymer ?
#
loop_
_entity_poly.entity_id
_entity_poly.type
_entity_poly.pdbx_seq_one_letter_code
_entity_poly.pdbx_strand_id
1 'polypeptide(L)'
;MYFCDRNEKENLVMANFHHVVIIGAGPAGTVCGYLLQKHGVDCVIVDHATFPREKICGGGLTPKAYGLLQELMPDFRYEYQSVRRFKFMLEGKTISEVDLDNELRMVVRKDFDNELLQQYLSIGGKLVKGSFSRFEEQPDGKILVSIKSGEPLLCDYLVGADGANSQVRRQITGSRSYNTLWMEQYVEKGANEFIFELSKQYKKGYFFSFPSVGKDIVGMGGYYSSPKEIRAQLSKNHIRGNILAVDAPLRGSYIPLETLDSGKKQVILIGDAGGFANKLSYEGLYYAIVTGRNAWKAIMEGTDFSITNREIFRNKRKEAWVTDLFYSRFGLWLVRIGAHSPKLIKKAFEKCY
;
A
#
# COMPACT_ATOMS: atom_id res chain seq x y z
N MET A 1 0.91 22.84 -45.68
CA MET A 1 -0.01 23.70 -44.95
C MET A 1 -0.25 23.01 -43.61
N TYR A 2 0.59 23.30 -42.59
CA TYR A 2 0.49 22.70 -41.25
C TYR A 2 -0.47 23.53 -40.42
N PHE A 3 -1.63 23.00 -40.13
CA PHE A 3 -2.51 23.52 -39.06
C PHE A 3 -1.85 23.17 -37.72
N CYS A 4 -1.06 24.07 -37.19
CA CYS A 4 -0.63 24.03 -35.80
C CYS A 4 -1.85 24.35 -34.94
N ASP A 5 -2.23 23.40 -34.13
CA ASP A 5 -3.44 23.42 -33.36
C ASP A 5 -3.41 24.57 -32.31
N ARG A 6 -4.17 25.64 -32.56
CA ARG A 6 -4.30 26.78 -31.64
C ARG A 6 -4.91 26.40 -30.32
N ASN A 7 -5.64 25.27 -30.26
CA ASN A 7 -6.32 24.79 -29.07
C ASN A 7 -5.37 24.31 -27.98
N GLU A 8 -4.17 23.84 -28.30
CA GLU A 8 -3.21 23.39 -27.26
C GLU A 8 -2.61 24.55 -26.46
N LYS A 9 -2.40 25.71 -27.10
CA LYS A 9 -1.87 26.90 -26.38
C LYS A 9 -2.91 27.61 -25.53
N GLU A 10 -4.18 27.56 -25.92
CA GLU A 10 -5.28 28.15 -25.13
C GLU A 10 -5.59 27.34 -23.88
N ASN A 11 -5.43 26.00 -23.92
CA ASN A 11 -5.60 25.13 -22.74
C ASN A 11 -4.55 25.38 -21.63
N LEU A 12 -3.38 25.88 -21.98
CA LEU A 12 -2.32 26.17 -21.01
C LEU A 12 -2.62 27.41 -20.14
N VAL A 13 -3.39 28.36 -20.68
CA VAL A 13 -3.70 29.62 -20.00
C VAL A 13 -4.79 29.46 -18.92
N MET A 14 -5.55 28.34 -18.96
CA MET A 14 -6.70 28.07 -18.05
C MET A 14 -6.39 26.99 -16.99
N ALA A 15 -5.22 26.37 -16.99
CA ALA A 15 -4.87 25.33 -16.03
C ALA A 15 -4.61 25.95 -14.63
N ASN A 16 -5.32 25.48 -13.61
CA ASN A 16 -5.05 25.86 -12.23
C ASN A 16 -3.66 25.36 -11.81
N PHE A 17 -2.80 26.29 -11.40
CA PHE A 17 -1.45 25.95 -10.93
C PHE A 17 -1.45 25.57 -9.46
N HIS A 18 -0.75 24.48 -9.14
CA HIS A 18 -0.37 24.06 -7.80
C HIS A 18 1.10 23.66 -7.79
N HIS A 19 1.84 23.98 -6.72
CA HIS A 19 3.23 23.54 -6.65
C HIS A 19 3.34 22.01 -6.73
N VAL A 20 2.42 21.27 -6.08
CA VAL A 20 2.39 19.81 -6.10
C VAL A 20 0.99 19.29 -6.44
N VAL A 21 0.90 18.40 -7.42
CA VAL A 21 -0.29 17.59 -7.70
C VAL A 21 -0.04 16.15 -7.28
N ILE A 22 -0.91 15.60 -6.43
CA ILE A 22 -0.84 14.24 -5.91
C ILE A 22 -2.00 13.43 -6.50
N ILE A 23 -1.72 12.33 -7.17
CA ILE A 23 -2.75 11.44 -7.72
C ILE A 23 -2.98 10.27 -6.78
N GLY A 24 -4.13 10.28 -6.09
CA GLY A 24 -4.56 9.25 -5.13
C GLY A 24 -4.57 9.74 -3.69
N ALA A 25 -5.75 9.64 -3.04
CA ALA A 25 -6.01 10.00 -1.64
C ALA A 25 -5.94 8.76 -0.70
N GLY A 26 -5.14 7.75 -1.05
CA GLY A 26 -4.78 6.66 -0.13
C GLY A 26 -3.72 7.12 0.89
N PRO A 27 -3.32 6.25 1.84
CA PRO A 27 -2.40 6.63 2.92
C PRO A 27 -1.10 7.29 2.45
N ALA A 28 -0.52 6.85 1.33
CA ALA A 28 0.71 7.43 0.80
C ALA A 28 0.50 8.89 0.35
N GLY A 29 -0.51 9.12 -0.49
CA GLY A 29 -0.81 10.46 -1.01
C GLY A 29 -1.30 11.41 0.09
N THR A 30 -2.15 10.92 0.99
CA THR A 30 -2.68 11.74 2.08
C THR A 30 -1.60 12.15 3.09
N VAL A 31 -0.70 11.23 3.47
CA VAL A 31 0.44 11.58 4.35
C VAL A 31 1.37 12.58 3.67
N CYS A 32 1.69 12.40 2.38
CA CYS A 32 2.49 13.35 1.62
C CYS A 32 1.82 14.73 1.57
N GLY A 33 0.53 14.78 1.19
CA GLY A 33 -0.25 16.01 1.13
C GLY A 33 -0.39 16.71 2.48
N TYR A 34 -0.65 15.95 3.54
CA TYR A 34 -0.71 16.50 4.91
C TYR A 34 0.61 17.19 5.30
N LEU A 35 1.74 16.53 5.06
CA LEU A 35 3.05 17.09 5.39
C LEU A 35 3.38 18.34 4.55
N LEU A 36 3.07 18.32 3.25
CA LEU A 36 3.22 19.48 2.38
C LEU A 36 2.37 20.65 2.88
N GLN A 37 1.07 20.42 3.10
CA GLN A 37 0.12 21.44 3.58
C GLN A 37 0.52 22.00 4.94
N LYS A 38 0.92 21.14 5.88
CA LYS A 38 1.41 21.54 7.21
C LYS A 38 2.63 22.48 7.16
N HIS A 39 3.45 22.36 6.11
CA HIS A 39 4.62 23.19 5.89
C HIS A 39 4.39 24.33 4.87
N GLY A 40 3.14 24.65 4.58
CA GLY A 40 2.76 25.79 3.75
C GLY A 40 2.99 25.63 2.25
N VAL A 41 3.18 24.41 1.77
CA VAL A 41 3.34 24.13 0.34
C VAL A 41 1.96 23.94 -0.29
N ASP A 42 1.65 24.73 -1.36
CA ASP A 42 0.42 24.58 -2.09
C ASP A 42 0.39 23.24 -2.83
N CYS A 43 -0.50 22.37 -2.37
CA CYS A 43 -0.69 21.05 -2.95
C CYS A 43 -2.18 20.69 -3.07
N VAL A 44 -2.47 19.87 -4.07
CA VAL A 44 -3.82 19.34 -4.30
C VAL A 44 -3.75 17.84 -4.49
N ILE A 45 -4.68 17.12 -3.85
CA ILE A 45 -4.88 15.68 -4.07
C ILE A 45 -6.02 15.51 -5.08
N VAL A 46 -5.81 14.65 -6.08
CA VAL A 46 -6.83 14.22 -7.05
C VAL A 46 -7.16 12.76 -6.80
N ASP A 47 -8.43 12.43 -6.58
CA ASP A 47 -8.88 11.05 -6.48
C ASP A 47 -10.23 10.85 -7.17
N HIS A 48 -10.39 9.70 -7.81
CA HIS A 48 -11.64 9.34 -8.48
C HIS A 48 -12.71 8.81 -7.54
N ALA A 49 -12.32 8.32 -6.36
CA ALA A 49 -13.23 7.74 -5.38
C ALA A 49 -13.95 8.81 -4.56
N THR A 50 -15.11 8.46 -4.05
CA THR A 50 -15.80 9.19 -2.99
C THR A 50 -15.49 8.50 -1.68
N PHE A 51 -14.95 9.23 -0.72
CA PHE A 51 -14.63 8.72 0.61
C PHE A 51 -15.86 8.86 1.55
N PRO A 52 -16.02 7.90 2.50
CA PRO A 52 -15.23 6.70 2.73
C PRO A 52 -15.41 5.63 1.64
N ARG A 53 -14.30 4.99 1.20
CA ARG A 53 -14.30 3.98 0.14
C ARG A 53 -13.76 2.64 0.59
N GLU A 54 -14.28 1.56 0.02
CA GLU A 54 -13.76 0.22 0.23
C GLU A 54 -12.31 0.07 -0.30
N LYS A 55 -11.45 -0.60 0.46
CA LYS A 55 -10.12 -1.00 0.03
C LYS A 55 -9.81 -2.39 0.57
N ILE A 56 -9.55 -3.32 -0.32
CA ILE A 56 -9.16 -4.69 0.01
C ILE A 56 -7.78 -4.67 0.68
N CYS A 57 -7.70 -5.11 1.93
CA CYS A 57 -6.49 -5.13 2.74
C CYS A 57 -6.76 -5.74 4.10
N GLY A 58 -5.89 -6.61 4.60
CA GLY A 58 -5.98 -7.14 5.97
C GLY A 58 -5.89 -6.09 7.09
N GLY A 59 -5.55 -4.85 6.79
CA GLY A 59 -5.64 -3.71 7.71
C GLY A 59 -4.57 -3.65 8.82
N GLY A 60 -3.51 -4.46 8.74
CA GLY A 60 -2.47 -4.50 9.77
C GLY A 60 -1.57 -3.27 9.78
N LEU A 61 -1.59 -2.49 10.86
CA LEU A 61 -0.60 -1.48 11.19
C LEU A 61 0.40 -2.06 12.19
N THR A 62 1.64 -2.16 11.74
CA THR A 62 2.75 -2.66 12.55
C THR A 62 3.28 -1.58 13.50
N PRO A 63 4.04 -1.94 14.56
CA PRO A 63 4.63 -0.96 15.48
C PRO A 63 5.42 0.15 14.77
N LYS A 64 6.19 -0.19 13.75
CA LYS A 64 6.93 0.80 12.96
C LYS A 64 6.00 1.70 12.13
N ALA A 65 4.86 1.17 11.65
CA ALA A 65 3.90 1.94 10.85
C ALA A 65 3.14 2.95 11.72
N TYR A 66 2.54 2.50 12.83
CA TYR A 66 1.80 3.43 13.69
C TYR A 66 2.72 4.36 14.49
N GLY A 67 3.94 3.92 14.84
CA GLY A 67 4.94 4.77 15.47
C GLY A 67 5.35 5.93 14.56
N LEU A 68 5.65 5.64 13.29
CA LEU A 68 5.94 6.67 12.30
C LEU A 68 4.74 7.59 12.06
N LEU A 69 3.54 7.03 11.96
CA LEU A 69 2.32 7.83 11.77
C LEU A 69 2.08 8.77 12.95
N GLN A 70 2.28 8.31 14.18
CA GLN A 70 2.15 9.13 15.40
C GLN A 70 3.20 10.26 15.44
N GLU A 71 4.42 9.99 14.96
CA GLU A 71 5.48 11.02 14.84
C GLU A 71 5.08 12.12 13.86
N LEU A 72 4.58 11.73 12.68
CA LEU A 72 4.25 12.67 11.60
C LEU A 72 2.95 13.44 11.85
N MET A 73 1.97 12.77 12.47
CA MET A 73 0.60 13.25 12.67
C MET A 73 0.17 12.97 14.13
N PRO A 74 0.72 13.69 15.12
CA PRO A 74 0.53 13.37 16.55
C PRO A 74 -0.92 13.48 17.01
N ASP A 75 -1.73 14.31 16.35
CA ASP A 75 -3.15 14.51 16.67
C ASP A 75 -4.08 13.57 15.91
N PHE A 76 -3.55 12.74 15.02
CA PHE A 76 -4.35 11.80 14.25
C PHE A 76 -4.90 10.67 15.15
N ARG A 77 -6.20 10.46 15.09
CA ARG A 77 -6.92 9.40 15.83
C ARG A 77 -7.68 8.52 14.85
N TYR A 78 -7.74 7.23 15.15
CA TYR A 78 -8.43 6.21 14.34
C TYR A 78 -8.84 5.04 15.20
N GLU A 79 -9.90 4.35 14.79
CA GLU A 79 -10.35 3.12 15.44
C GLU A 79 -9.50 1.93 15.00
N TYR A 80 -9.20 1.03 15.93
CA TYR A 80 -8.48 -0.21 15.63
C TYR A 80 -8.80 -1.33 16.62
N GLN A 81 -8.61 -2.57 16.17
CA GLN A 81 -8.57 -3.74 17.03
C GLN A 81 -7.12 -4.00 17.43
N SER A 82 -6.85 -3.99 18.75
CA SER A 82 -5.53 -4.37 19.28
C SER A 82 -5.37 -5.89 19.26
N VAL A 83 -4.23 -6.37 18.74
CA VAL A 83 -3.89 -7.79 18.69
C VAL A 83 -2.47 -8.00 19.17
N ARG A 84 -2.29 -8.89 20.16
CA ARG A 84 -0.96 -9.30 20.64
C ARG A 84 -0.70 -10.78 20.43
N ARG A 85 -1.75 -11.60 20.27
CA ARG A 85 -1.59 -13.03 20.10
C ARG A 85 -1.34 -13.38 18.63
N PHE A 86 -0.20 -13.97 18.38
CA PHE A 86 0.22 -14.44 17.05
C PHE A 86 0.29 -15.97 17.05
N LYS A 87 -0.39 -16.56 16.05
CA LYS A 87 -0.40 -18.01 15.82
C LYS A 87 0.24 -18.30 14.48
N PHE A 88 1.35 -19.04 14.51
CA PHE A 88 2.01 -19.54 13.34
C PHE A 88 1.60 -20.98 13.04
N MET A 89 1.14 -21.19 11.83
CA MET A 89 0.72 -22.50 11.36
C MET A 89 1.54 -22.96 10.16
N LEU A 90 1.73 -24.27 10.04
CA LEU A 90 2.41 -24.93 8.93
C LEU A 90 1.65 -26.18 8.53
N GLU A 91 1.28 -26.27 7.24
CA GLU A 91 0.53 -27.42 6.70
C GLU A 91 -0.73 -27.76 7.52
N GLY A 92 -1.52 -26.75 7.90
CA GLY A 92 -2.76 -26.91 8.67
C GLY A 92 -2.57 -27.15 10.17
N LYS A 93 -1.33 -27.21 10.69
CA LYS A 93 -1.05 -27.47 12.11
C LYS A 93 -0.49 -26.25 12.80
N THR A 94 -0.97 -25.93 13.99
CA THR A 94 -0.36 -24.93 14.85
C THR A 94 1.02 -25.40 15.29
N ILE A 95 2.04 -24.63 15.00
CA ILE A 95 3.43 -24.91 15.36
C ILE A 95 3.89 -24.04 16.52
N SER A 96 3.45 -22.78 16.56
CA SER A 96 3.84 -21.85 17.60
C SER A 96 2.73 -20.83 17.86
N GLU A 97 2.53 -20.51 19.12
CA GLU A 97 1.69 -19.42 19.60
C GLU A 97 2.54 -18.53 20.50
N VAL A 98 2.50 -17.21 20.27
CA VAL A 98 3.31 -16.25 21.00
C VAL A 98 2.53 -14.98 21.29
N ASP A 99 2.80 -14.37 22.43
CA ASP A 99 2.37 -13.01 22.71
C ASP A 99 3.46 -12.03 22.30
N LEU A 100 3.07 -11.06 21.48
CA LEU A 100 3.95 -10.02 20.95
C LEU A 100 4.21 -8.95 22.02
N ASP A 101 5.42 -8.39 22.04
CA ASP A 101 5.78 -7.31 22.97
C ASP A 101 5.01 -6.03 22.65
N ASN A 102 4.85 -5.75 21.36
CA ASN A 102 4.05 -4.64 20.87
C ASN A 102 2.78 -5.16 20.18
N GLU A 103 1.68 -4.43 20.33
CA GLU A 103 0.44 -4.75 19.64
C GLU A 103 0.56 -4.54 18.11
N LEU A 104 -0.20 -5.33 17.36
CA LEU A 104 -0.60 -4.97 16.01
C LEU A 104 -1.93 -4.21 16.09
N ARG A 105 -2.07 -3.13 15.36
CA ARG A 105 -3.31 -2.36 15.25
C ARG A 105 -4.00 -2.72 13.94
N MET A 106 -5.12 -3.41 14.06
CA MET A 106 -5.89 -3.84 12.90
C MET A 106 -6.98 -2.80 12.62
N VAL A 107 -6.89 -2.13 11.48
CA VAL A 107 -7.80 -1.05 11.07
C VAL A 107 -8.74 -1.49 9.96
N VAL A 108 -9.94 -0.94 9.94
CA VAL A 108 -10.83 -1.01 8.78
C VAL A 108 -10.40 0.07 7.79
N ARG A 109 -9.87 -0.34 6.64
CA ARG A 109 -9.27 0.56 5.66
C ARG A 109 -10.21 1.63 5.12
N LYS A 110 -11.51 1.32 5.06
CA LYS A 110 -12.54 2.28 4.66
C LYS A 110 -12.53 3.51 5.57
N ASP A 111 -12.54 3.26 6.87
CA ASP A 111 -12.62 4.31 7.89
C ASP A 111 -11.25 4.96 8.10
N PHE A 112 -10.19 4.17 8.22
CA PHE A 112 -8.83 4.65 8.40
C PHE A 112 -8.35 5.58 7.27
N ASP A 113 -8.60 5.20 6.00
CA ASP A 113 -8.21 6.04 4.86
C ASP A 113 -9.04 7.34 4.83
N ASN A 114 -10.32 7.26 5.22
CA ASN A 114 -11.18 8.44 5.33
C ASN A 114 -10.70 9.39 6.44
N GLU A 115 -10.41 8.87 7.63
CA GLU A 115 -9.91 9.68 8.76
C GLU A 115 -8.59 10.38 8.40
N LEU A 116 -7.67 9.70 7.71
CA LEU A 116 -6.44 10.32 7.20
C LEU A 116 -6.75 11.48 6.25
N LEU A 117 -7.68 11.27 5.33
CA LEU A 117 -8.09 12.31 4.37
C LEU A 117 -8.75 13.50 5.09
N GLN A 118 -9.63 13.24 6.07
CA GLN A 118 -10.26 14.31 6.87
C GLN A 118 -9.21 15.12 7.65
N GLN A 119 -8.17 14.46 8.17
CA GLN A 119 -7.07 15.15 8.84
C GLN A 119 -6.29 16.08 7.88
N TYR A 120 -6.08 15.67 6.62
CA TYR A 120 -5.49 16.54 5.60
C TYR A 120 -6.40 17.73 5.27
N LEU A 121 -7.70 17.47 5.08
CA LEU A 121 -8.67 18.53 4.74
C LEU A 121 -8.85 19.53 5.89
N SER A 122 -8.79 19.08 7.15
CA SER A 122 -8.97 19.94 8.33
C SER A 122 -7.90 21.02 8.49
N ILE A 123 -6.72 20.81 7.89
CA ILE A 123 -5.63 21.82 7.87
C ILE A 123 -5.59 22.64 6.58
N GLY A 124 -6.69 22.66 5.82
CA GLY A 124 -6.83 23.43 4.59
C GLY A 124 -6.37 22.71 3.32
N GLY A 125 -6.16 21.39 3.39
CA GLY A 125 -5.83 20.57 2.22
C GLY A 125 -6.96 20.60 1.17
N LYS A 126 -6.61 20.43 -0.11
CA LYS A 126 -7.52 20.50 -1.24
C LYS A 126 -7.68 19.12 -1.88
N LEU A 127 -8.93 18.69 -2.10
CA LEU A 127 -9.26 17.46 -2.81
C LEU A 127 -10.07 17.80 -4.06
N VAL A 128 -9.56 17.38 -5.21
CA VAL A 128 -10.28 17.44 -6.49
C VAL A 128 -10.78 16.05 -6.83
N LYS A 129 -12.09 15.91 -7.03
CA LYS A 129 -12.67 14.66 -7.50
C LYS A 129 -12.45 14.52 -8.98
N GLY A 130 -11.67 13.51 -9.39
CA GLY A 130 -11.37 13.27 -10.80
C GLY A 130 -10.48 12.05 -11.01
N SER A 131 -10.46 11.55 -12.22
CA SER A 131 -9.59 10.46 -12.62
C SER A 131 -8.41 11.00 -13.42
N PHE A 132 -7.20 10.72 -13.00
CA PHE A 132 -6.00 11.00 -13.78
C PHE A 132 -6.09 10.34 -15.17
N SER A 133 -5.69 11.08 -16.19
CA SER A 133 -5.65 10.60 -17.57
C SER A 133 -4.22 10.44 -18.05
N ARG A 134 -3.47 11.53 -18.07
CA ARG A 134 -2.07 11.59 -18.50
C ARG A 134 -1.37 12.82 -17.88
N PHE A 135 -0.06 12.86 -18.01
CA PHE A 135 0.74 14.07 -17.75
C PHE A 135 1.66 14.37 -18.94
N GLU A 136 2.00 15.63 -19.08
CA GLU A 136 2.90 16.12 -20.14
C GLU A 136 3.89 17.13 -19.57
N GLU A 137 5.18 16.93 -19.81
CA GLU A 137 6.21 17.88 -19.43
C GLU A 137 6.17 19.07 -20.37
N GLN A 138 6.12 20.28 -19.84
CA GLN A 138 6.05 21.50 -20.59
C GLN A 138 7.45 22.09 -20.85
N PRO A 139 7.62 22.94 -21.89
CA PRO A 139 8.92 23.54 -22.20
C PRO A 139 9.54 24.38 -21.06
N ASP A 140 8.71 24.92 -20.17
CA ASP A 140 9.13 25.68 -18.97
C ASP A 140 9.49 24.79 -17.78
N GLY A 141 9.48 23.47 -17.96
CA GLY A 141 9.79 22.46 -16.94
C GLY A 141 8.63 22.11 -16.02
N LYS A 142 7.45 22.72 -16.20
CA LYS A 142 6.24 22.33 -15.45
C LYS A 142 5.61 21.06 -16.02
N ILE A 143 4.66 20.51 -15.27
CA ILE A 143 3.92 19.31 -15.65
C ILE A 143 2.44 19.66 -15.78
N LEU A 144 1.88 19.45 -16.96
CA LEU A 144 0.45 19.54 -17.21
C LEU A 144 -0.19 18.18 -16.91
N VAL A 145 -1.13 18.15 -15.98
CA VAL A 145 -1.85 16.96 -15.53
C VAL A 145 -3.28 17.01 -16.05
N SER A 146 -3.63 16.09 -16.92
CA SER A 146 -4.97 15.97 -17.48
C SER A 146 -5.85 15.10 -16.60
N ILE A 147 -7.04 15.61 -16.25
CA ILE A 147 -8.07 14.94 -15.46
C ILE A 147 -9.23 14.60 -16.38
N LYS A 148 -9.73 13.36 -16.33
CA LYS A 148 -10.92 12.96 -17.10
C LYS A 148 -12.14 13.74 -16.63
N SER A 149 -12.78 14.43 -17.56
CA SER A 149 -13.98 15.24 -17.30
C SER A 149 -13.78 16.34 -16.24
N GLY A 150 -12.54 16.83 -16.09
CA GLY A 150 -12.16 17.92 -15.19
C GLY A 150 -11.21 18.89 -15.86
N GLU A 151 -11.00 20.05 -15.23
CA GLU A 151 -10.00 21.01 -15.69
C GLU A 151 -8.59 20.45 -15.52
N PRO A 152 -7.66 20.73 -16.45
CA PRO A 152 -6.28 20.35 -16.32
C PRO A 152 -5.62 21.13 -15.16
N LEU A 153 -4.64 20.50 -14.54
CA LEU A 153 -3.82 21.10 -13.47
C LEU A 153 -2.39 21.27 -13.96
N LEU A 154 -1.76 22.38 -13.60
CA LEU A 154 -0.35 22.63 -13.87
C LEU A 154 0.42 22.54 -12.56
N CYS A 155 1.61 21.89 -12.55
CA CYS A 155 2.40 21.76 -11.33
C CYS A 155 3.90 21.73 -11.61
N ASP A 156 4.69 21.95 -10.55
CA ASP A 156 6.14 21.74 -10.57
C ASP A 156 6.48 20.27 -10.23
N TYR A 157 5.66 19.62 -9.37
CA TYR A 157 5.85 18.23 -8.98
C TYR A 157 4.56 17.42 -9.13
N LEU A 158 4.68 16.24 -9.74
CA LEU A 158 3.62 15.24 -9.81
C LEU A 158 3.97 14.04 -8.92
N VAL A 159 3.09 13.71 -7.97
CA VAL A 159 3.24 12.55 -7.10
C VAL A 159 2.19 11.50 -7.46
N GLY A 160 2.63 10.36 -8.00
CA GLY A 160 1.79 9.20 -8.25
C GLY A 160 1.64 8.36 -6.97
N ALA A 161 0.44 8.39 -6.37
CA ALA A 161 0.03 7.66 -5.18
C ALA A 161 -1.25 6.84 -5.42
N ASP A 162 -1.53 6.54 -6.69
CA ASP A 162 -2.77 5.97 -7.22
C ASP A 162 -2.84 4.43 -7.12
N GLY A 163 -2.00 3.86 -6.24
CA GLY A 163 -2.10 2.48 -5.79
C GLY A 163 -1.64 1.44 -6.82
N ALA A 164 -2.06 0.19 -6.62
CA ALA A 164 -1.58 -0.95 -7.39
C ALA A 164 -1.87 -0.86 -8.91
N ASN A 165 -2.93 -0.15 -9.28
CA ASN A 165 -3.32 0.06 -10.69
C ASN A 165 -2.82 1.40 -11.25
N SER A 166 -1.75 1.95 -10.70
CA SER A 166 -1.23 3.27 -11.02
C SER A 166 -1.18 3.56 -12.53
N GLN A 167 -1.89 4.61 -12.92
CA GLN A 167 -1.85 5.14 -14.28
C GLN A 167 -0.62 6.02 -14.47
N VAL A 168 -0.17 6.72 -13.41
CA VAL A 168 1.07 7.49 -13.44
C VAL A 168 2.25 6.55 -13.72
N ARG A 169 2.38 5.45 -12.98
CA ARG A 169 3.39 4.41 -13.23
C ARG A 169 3.27 3.86 -14.66
N ARG A 170 2.06 3.53 -15.08
CA ARG A 170 1.82 2.98 -16.42
C ARG A 170 2.30 3.90 -17.54
N GLN A 171 2.12 5.20 -17.40
CA GLN A 171 2.61 6.16 -18.37
C GLN A 171 4.13 6.21 -18.43
N ILE A 172 4.81 6.02 -17.28
CA ILE A 172 6.29 6.01 -17.23
C ILE A 172 6.86 4.71 -17.82
N THR A 173 6.23 3.55 -17.51
CA THR A 173 6.81 2.23 -17.86
C THR A 173 6.20 1.58 -19.09
N GLY A 174 5.08 2.08 -19.59
CA GLY A 174 4.28 1.44 -20.65
C GLY A 174 3.53 0.17 -20.18
N SER A 175 3.71 -0.27 -18.95
CA SER A 175 3.17 -1.53 -18.44
C SER A 175 2.51 -1.43 -17.06
N ARG A 176 1.67 -2.40 -16.74
CA ARG A 176 1.15 -2.61 -15.38
C ARG A 176 2.04 -3.62 -14.66
N SER A 177 2.30 -3.38 -13.38
CA SER A 177 3.01 -4.32 -12.52
C SER A 177 2.01 -5.07 -11.64
N TYR A 178 1.74 -6.34 -11.98
CA TYR A 178 0.88 -7.22 -11.20
C TYR A 178 1.70 -8.44 -10.76
N ASN A 179 2.33 -8.32 -9.60
CA ASN A 179 3.24 -9.36 -9.13
C ASN A 179 2.54 -10.44 -8.34
N THR A 180 1.55 -10.08 -7.50
CA THR A 180 0.85 -11.02 -6.64
C THR A 180 -0.63 -10.71 -6.56
N LEU A 181 -1.44 -11.77 -6.48
CA LEU A 181 -2.89 -11.69 -6.31
C LEU A 181 -3.26 -12.11 -4.89
N TRP A 182 -4.04 -11.29 -4.21
CA TRP A 182 -4.57 -11.54 -2.88
C TRP A 182 -6.08 -11.52 -2.91
N MET A 183 -6.70 -12.47 -2.23
CA MET A 183 -8.15 -12.54 -2.08
C MET A 183 -8.52 -12.68 -0.62
N GLU A 184 -9.57 -11.99 -0.21
CA GLU A 184 -10.05 -11.94 1.16
C GLU A 184 -11.57 -11.84 1.24
N GLN A 185 -12.11 -12.21 2.38
CA GLN A 185 -13.52 -11.99 2.74
C GLN A 185 -13.66 -11.75 4.23
N TYR A 186 -14.76 -11.10 4.62
CA TYR A 186 -15.14 -10.95 6.01
C TYR A 186 -15.82 -12.24 6.51
N VAL A 187 -15.47 -12.62 7.73
CA VAL A 187 -16.07 -13.75 8.44
C VAL A 187 -16.49 -13.31 9.85
N GLU A 188 -17.32 -14.10 10.50
CA GLU A 188 -17.70 -13.85 11.87
C GLU A 188 -16.45 -13.81 12.78
N LYS A 189 -16.56 -13.01 13.86
CA LYS A 189 -15.50 -12.87 14.87
C LYS A 189 -15.10 -14.23 15.42
N GLY A 190 -13.80 -14.47 15.50
CA GLY A 190 -13.18 -15.59 16.19
C GLY A 190 -12.40 -15.13 17.41
N ALA A 191 -11.43 -15.94 17.80
CA ALA A 191 -10.45 -15.53 18.81
C ALA A 191 -9.64 -14.33 18.32
N ASN A 192 -9.26 -13.44 19.25
CA ASN A 192 -8.45 -12.26 18.92
C ASN A 192 -6.99 -12.66 18.67
N GLU A 193 -6.78 -13.45 17.63
CA GLU A 193 -5.49 -14.04 17.25
C GLU A 193 -5.15 -13.70 15.80
N PHE A 194 -3.94 -13.22 15.59
CA PHE A 194 -3.38 -13.02 14.25
C PHE A 194 -2.82 -14.36 13.76
N ILE A 195 -3.51 -15.01 12.83
CA ILE A 195 -3.13 -16.32 12.30
C ILE A 195 -2.41 -16.14 10.96
N PHE A 196 -1.25 -16.77 10.86
CA PHE A 196 -0.44 -16.82 9.66
C PHE A 196 -0.08 -18.28 9.35
N GLU A 197 -0.42 -18.76 8.17
CA GLU A 197 -0.14 -20.13 7.76
C GLU A 197 0.69 -20.18 6.49
N LEU A 198 1.76 -20.97 6.53
CA LEU A 198 2.53 -21.39 5.37
C LEU A 198 2.17 -22.81 4.96
N SER A 199 2.19 -23.06 3.66
CA SER A 199 2.08 -24.41 3.09
C SER A 199 2.94 -24.53 1.84
N LYS A 200 3.46 -25.75 1.57
CA LYS A 200 4.16 -26.10 0.33
C LYS A 200 3.28 -25.95 -0.91
N GLN A 201 1.96 -25.98 -0.72
CA GLN A 201 0.98 -25.84 -1.79
C GLN A 201 0.79 -24.36 -2.20
N TYR A 202 1.22 -23.41 -1.36
CA TYR A 202 1.05 -21.98 -1.63
C TYR A 202 2.18 -21.45 -2.52
N LYS A 203 1.82 -20.61 -3.49
CA LYS A 203 2.77 -20.02 -4.45
C LYS A 203 3.42 -18.76 -3.90
N LYS A 204 4.52 -18.91 -3.12
CA LYS A 204 5.23 -17.78 -2.46
C LYS A 204 4.26 -16.82 -1.79
N GLY A 205 3.43 -17.37 -0.90
CA GLY A 205 2.38 -16.63 -0.20
C GLY A 205 1.95 -17.36 1.05
N TYR A 206 0.85 -16.90 1.65
CA TYR A 206 0.32 -17.48 2.88
C TYR A 206 -1.20 -17.35 2.96
N PHE A 207 -1.81 -18.17 3.82
CA PHE A 207 -3.16 -17.94 4.33
C PHE A 207 -3.08 -17.11 5.60
N PHE A 208 -4.06 -16.25 5.79
CA PHE A 208 -4.18 -15.42 6.98
C PHE A 208 -5.60 -15.39 7.54
N SER A 209 -5.70 -15.23 8.87
CA SER A 209 -6.92 -14.85 9.55
C SER A 209 -6.57 -13.73 10.52
N PHE A 210 -7.07 -12.53 10.24
CA PHE A 210 -6.75 -11.32 10.99
C PHE A 210 -7.98 -10.81 11.71
N PRO A 211 -7.91 -10.63 13.04
CA PRO A 211 -8.95 -9.90 13.76
C PRO A 211 -9.10 -8.50 13.19
N SER A 212 -10.32 -7.99 13.14
CA SER A 212 -10.58 -6.61 12.74
C SER A 212 -11.75 -6.04 13.56
N VAL A 213 -12.04 -4.77 13.44
CA VAL A 213 -13.19 -4.16 14.09
C VAL A 213 -14.48 -4.74 13.48
N GLY A 214 -15.38 -5.23 14.33
CA GLY A 214 -16.66 -5.81 13.90
C GLY A 214 -16.59 -7.25 13.38
N LYS A 215 -15.84 -7.52 12.32
CA LYS A 215 -15.69 -8.84 11.68
C LYS A 215 -14.22 -9.15 11.45
N ASP A 216 -13.87 -10.45 11.46
CA ASP A 216 -12.52 -10.86 11.08
C ASP A 216 -12.36 -10.89 9.56
N ILE A 217 -11.11 -10.78 9.11
CA ILE A 217 -10.75 -10.86 7.70
C ILE A 217 -9.94 -12.14 7.49
N VAL A 218 -10.39 -12.98 6.57
CA VAL A 218 -9.64 -14.17 6.16
C VAL A 218 -9.29 -14.10 4.69
N GLY A 219 -8.14 -14.60 4.33
CA GLY A 219 -7.72 -14.59 2.95
C GLY A 219 -6.43 -15.33 2.70
N MET A 220 -6.04 -15.33 1.47
CA MET A 220 -4.74 -15.83 1.04
C MET A 220 -4.30 -15.15 -0.25
N GLY A 221 -3.02 -15.22 -0.51
CA GLY A 221 -2.46 -14.74 -1.74
C GLY A 221 -1.02 -15.15 -1.94
N GLY A 222 -0.44 -14.64 -3.00
CA GLY A 222 0.91 -14.93 -3.42
C GLY A 222 1.04 -14.79 -4.95
N TYR A 223 1.99 -15.51 -5.53
CA TYR A 223 2.25 -15.49 -6.98
C TYR A 223 1.26 -16.37 -7.77
N TYR A 224 -0.03 -16.07 -7.65
CA TYR A 224 -1.09 -16.75 -8.38
C TYR A 224 -1.45 -16.02 -9.67
N SER A 225 -1.76 -16.77 -10.71
CA SER A 225 -2.11 -16.20 -12.01
C SER A 225 -3.60 -15.87 -12.14
N SER A 226 -4.44 -16.46 -11.29
CA SER A 226 -5.88 -16.26 -11.38
C SER A 226 -6.62 -16.43 -10.04
N PRO A 227 -7.81 -15.80 -9.89
CA PRO A 227 -8.70 -16.04 -8.76
C PRO A 227 -9.12 -17.50 -8.60
N LYS A 228 -9.21 -18.27 -9.71
CA LYS A 228 -9.58 -19.69 -9.70
C LYS A 228 -8.56 -20.53 -8.92
N GLU A 229 -7.26 -20.24 -9.09
CA GLU A 229 -6.21 -20.94 -8.37
C GLU A 229 -6.30 -20.69 -6.85
N ILE A 230 -6.52 -19.43 -6.44
CA ILE A 230 -6.68 -19.10 -5.01
C ILE A 230 -7.92 -19.78 -4.44
N ARG A 231 -9.07 -19.73 -5.13
CA ARG A 231 -10.28 -20.45 -4.71
C ARG A 231 -10.03 -21.94 -4.50
N ALA A 232 -9.29 -22.57 -5.39
CA ALA A 232 -8.94 -23.99 -5.28
C ALA A 232 -8.04 -24.29 -4.07
N GLN A 233 -7.25 -23.35 -3.60
CA GLN A 233 -6.48 -23.49 -2.35
C GLN A 233 -7.35 -23.22 -1.13
N LEU A 234 -8.17 -22.18 -1.16
CA LEU A 234 -9.09 -21.84 -0.08
C LEU A 234 -10.09 -22.96 0.22
N SER A 235 -10.56 -23.70 -0.81
CA SER A 235 -11.46 -24.84 -0.61
C SER A 235 -10.83 -26.02 0.16
N LYS A 236 -9.49 -26.07 0.23
CA LYS A 236 -8.74 -27.08 0.99
C LYS A 236 -8.34 -26.59 2.39
N ASN A 237 -8.48 -25.31 2.64
CA ASN A 237 -8.12 -24.71 3.92
C ASN A 237 -9.34 -24.71 4.86
N HIS A 238 -9.20 -25.26 6.05
CA HIS A 238 -10.26 -25.38 7.05
C HIS A 238 -9.94 -24.70 8.39
N ILE A 239 -8.92 -23.84 8.44
CA ILE A 239 -8.50 -23.14 9.66
C ILE A 239 -9.64 -22.32 10.28
N ARG A 240 -10.48 -21.72 9.44
CA ARG A 240 -11.69 -20.98 9.86
C ARG A 240 -12.97 -21.65 9.32
N GLY A 241 -12.95 -22.97 9.19
CA GLY A 241 -14.02 -23.70 8.53
C GLY A 241 -14.02 -23.55 7.01
N ASN A 242 -15.12 -23.88 6.36
CA ASN A 242 -15.25 -23.68 4.90
C ASN A 242 -15.59 -22.20 4.60
N ILE A 243 -14.57 -21.37 4.44
CA ILE A 243 -14.78 -19.93 4.19
C ILE A 243 -15.51 -19.64 2.87
N LEU A 244 -15.45 -20.54 1.88
CA LEU A 244 -16.17 -20.34 0.62
C LEU A 244 -17.67 -20.61 0.74
N ALA A 245 -18.12 -21.24 1.82
CA ALA A 245 -19.54 -21.43 2.12
C ALA A 245 -20.17 -20.26 2.89
N VAL A 246 -19.36 -19.28 3.33
CA VAL A 246 -19.85 -18.07 4.01
C VAL A 246 -20.51 -17.16 3.00
N ASP A 247 -21.69 -16.66 3.32
CA ASP A 247 -22.42 -15.67 2.51
C ASP A 247 -21.77 -14.28 2.60
N ALA A 248 -20.57 -14.19 2.06
CA ALA A 248 -19.80 -12.96 1.95
C ALA A 248 -18.97 -12.99 0.66
N PRO A 249 -18.86 -11.88 -0.06
CA PRO A 249 -18.12 -11.84 -1.31
C PRO A 249 -16.62 -12.04 -1.07
N LEU A 250 -16.01 -12.97 -1.79
CA LEU A 250 -14.57 -13.08 -1.89
C LEU A 250 -14.05 -12.03 -2.86
N ARG A 251 -13.30 -11.06 -2.35
CA ARG A 251 -12.78 -9.91 -3.09
C ARG A 251 -11.29 -10.06 -3.33
N GLY A 252 -10.78 -9.51 -4.42
CA GLY A 252 -9.37 -9.63 -4.79
C GLY A 252 -8.71 -8.31 -5.13
N SER A 253 -7.42 -8.21 -4.85
CA SER A 253 -6.56 -7.09 -5.23
C SER A 253 -5.17 -7.58 -5.58
N TYR A 254 -4.50 -6.84 -6.46
CA TYR A 254 -3.09 -7.05 -6.74
C TYR A 254 -2.23 -6.22 -5.79
N ILE A 255 -1.06 -6.77 -5.42
CA ILE A 255 -0.02 -6.07 -4.69
C ILE A 255 1.22 -6.02 -5.60
N PRO A 256 1.63 -4.83 -6.07
CA PRO A 256 2.82 -4.67 -6.88
C PRO A 256 4.06 -4.71 -5.98
N LEU A 257 5.01 -5.58 -6.31
CA LEU A 257 6.24 -5.79 -5.54
C LEU A 257 7.50 -5.36 -6.30
N GLU A 258 7.34 -4.91 -7.53
CA GLU A 258 8.43 -4.40 -8.34
C GLU A 258 8.62 -2.91 -8.06
N THR A 259 9.62 -2.62 -7.25
CA THR A 259 9.95 -1.25 -6.86
C THR A 259 10.50 -0.46 -8.03
N LEU A 260 9.93 0.71 -8.30
CA LEU A 260 10.30 1.60 -9.38
C LEU A 260 10.65 2.99 -8.84
N ASP A 261 11.80 3.50 -9.29
CA ASP A 261 12.11 4.92 -9.31
C ASP A 261 11.73 5.47 -10.70
N SER A 262 11.03 6.60 -10.74
CA SER A 262 10.64 7.21 -12.02
C SER A 262 11.83 7.67 -12.87
N GLY A 263 12.99 7.85 -12.25
CA GLY A 263 14.16 8.47 -12.88
C GLY A 263 13.99 9.96 -13.20
N LYS A 264 12.90 10.57 -12.72
CA LYS A 264 12.56 11.98 -12.92
C LYS A 264 12.43 12.67 -11.58
N LYS A 265 13.12 13.81 -11.42
CA LYS A 265 13.07 14.59 -10.17
C LYS A 265 11.66 15.08 -9.83
N GLN A 266 10.91 15.51 -10.84
CA GLN A 266 9.60 16.14 -10.68
C GLN A 266 8.41 15.16 -10.73
N VAL A 267 8.64 13.90 -11.11
CA VAL A 267 7.60 12.86 -11.10
C VAL A 267 7.99 11.77 -10.11
N ILE A 268 7.27 11.66 -9.00
CA ILE A 268 7.59 10.77 -7.87
C ILE A 268 6.52 9.68 -7.77
N LEU A 269 6.91 8.42 -7.57
CA LEU A 269 6.00 7.32 -7.30
C LEU A 269 6.13 6.85 -5.85
N ILE A 270 5.01 6.77 -5.12
CA ILE A 270 4.98 6.37 -3.71
C ILE A 270 3.98 5.26 -3.41
N GLY A 271 4.14 4.57 -2.29
CA GLY A 271 3.28 3.47 -1.89
C GLY A 271 3.22 2.35 -2.94
N ASP A 272 2.03 1.81 -3.16
CA ASP A 272 1.81 0.75 -4.15
C ASP A 272 2.06 1.22 -5.58
N ALA A 273 1.89 2.51 -5.89
CA ALA A 273 2.22 3.05 -7.21
C ALA A 273 3.72 2.89 -7.53
N GLY A 274 4.59 3.04 -6.53
CA GLY A 274 6.02 2.78 -6.64
C GLY A 274 6.42 1.31 -6.41
N GLY A 275 5.47 0.40 -6.11
CA GLY A 275 5.75 -1.01 -5.85
C GLY A 275 6.52 -1.26 -4.55
N PHE A 276 6.23 -0.48 -3.51
CA PHE A 276 7.00 -0.52 -2.25
C PHE A 276 6.49 -1.54 -1.23
N ALA A 277 5.39 -2.26 -1.46
CA ALA A 277 4.95 -3.28 -0.52
C ALA A 277 6.03 -4.33 -0.24
N ASN A 278 6.07 -4.85 0.99
CA ASN A 278 7.06 -5.87 1.40
C ASN A 278 6.88 -7.16 0.62
N LYS A 279 7.98 -7.75 0.12
CA LYS A 279 7.93 -8.96 -0.70
C LYS A 279 7.66 -10.24 0.09
N LEU A 280 7.92 -10.22 1.40
CA LEU A 280 7.74 -11.38 2.27
C LEU A 280 6.43 -11.31 3.05
N SER A 281 6.16 -10.17 3.71
CA SER A 281 4.98 -9.97 4.55
C SER A 281 3.81 -9.33 3.81
N TYR A 282 4.04 -8.80 2.62
CA TYR A 282 3.08 -8.04 1.81
C TYR A 282 2.52 -6.79 2.52
N GLU A 283 3.24 -6.31 3.53
CA GLU A 283 2.91 -5.08 4.24
C GLU A 283 3.05 -3.88 3.29
N GLY A 284 1.97 -3.13 3.12
CA GLY A 284 1.93 -1.93 2.30
C GLY A 284 1.81 -0.63 3.09
N LEU A 285 1.15 -0.65 4.27
CA LEU A 285 0.82 0.57 5.04
C LEU A 285 2.06 1.30 5.54
N TYR A 286 3.03 0.60 6.12
CA TYR A 286 4.30 1.22 6.51
C TYR A 286 4.98 1.91 5.33
N TYR A 287 5.07 1.20 4.20
CA TYR A 287 5.72 1.74 3.00
C TYR A 287 4.94 2.89 2.38
N ALA A 288 3.61 2.89 2.48
CA ALA A 288 2.79 4.02 2.07
C ALA A 288 3.14 5.28 2.88
N ILE A 289 3.20 5.14 4.21
CA ILE A 289 3.51 6.25 5.13
C ILE A 289 4.94 6.76 4.92
N VAL A 290 5.93 5.86 4.92
CA VAL A 290 7.35 6.26 4.85
C VAL A 290 7.73 6.85 3.50
N THR A 291 7.18 6.33 2.39
CA THR A 291 7.45 6.89 1.06
C THR A 291 6.72 8.22 0.85
N GLY A 292 5.52 8.39 1.43
CA GLY A 292 4.83 9.69 1.47
C GLY A 292 5.65 10.74 2.21
N ARG A 293 6.21 10.41 3.39
CA ARG A 293 7.15 11.28 4.12
C ARG A 293 8.40 11.59 3.30
N ASN A 294 8.99 10.59 2.65
CA ASN A 294 10.23 10.79 1.90
C ASN A 294 10.01 11.62 0.62
N ALA A 295 8.83 11.53 -0.02
CA ALA A 295 8.46 12.40 -1.12
C ALA A 295 8.29 13.86 -0.67
N TRP A 296 7.59 14.08 0.47
CA TRP A 296 7.54 15.39 1.09
C TRP A 296 8.95 15.98 1.32
N LYS A 297 9.87 15.21 1.91
CA LYS A 297 11.25 15.66 2.13
C LYS A 297 11.95 16.01 0.82
N ALA A 298 11.84 15.16 -0.20
CA ALA A 298 12.45 15.41 -1.51
C ALA A 298 11.98 16.73 -2.13
N ILE A 299 10.68 17.01 -2.05
CA ILE A 299 10.08 18.25 -2.57
C ILE A 299 10.56 19.45 -1.77
N MET A 300 10.54 19.40 -0.42
CA MET A 300 10.98 20.48 0.45
C MET A 300 12.46 20.84 0.27
N GLU A 301 13.30 19.84 0.07
CA GLU A 301 14.75 20.00 -0.10
C GLU A 301 15.15 20.26 -1.56
N GLY A 302 14.22 20.16 -2.51
CA GLY A 302 14.50 20.24 -3.94
C GLY A 302 15.47 19.17 -4.43
N THR A 303 15.49 17.98 -3.79
CA THR A 303 16.38 16.87 -4.10
C THR A 303 15.66 15.76 -4.85
N ASP A 304 16.41 14.81 -5.42
CA ASP A 304 15.82 13.63 -6.03
C ASP A 304 15.22 12.71 -4.96
N PHE A 305 14.05 12.14 -5.26
CA PHE A 305 13.39 11.17 -4.39
C PHE A 305 14.26 9.94 -4.09
N SER A 306 15.10 9.52 -5.03
CA SER A 306 16.07 8.44 -4.83
C SER A 306 17.06 8.71 -3.69
N ILE A 307 17.34 9.98 -3.40
CA ILE A 307 18.23 10.39 -2.30
C ILE A 307 17.50 10.24 -0.96
N THR A 308 16.34 10.88 -0.81
CA THR A 308 15.54 10.84 0.43
C THR A 308 14.97 9.46 0.72
N ASN A 309 14.73 8.64 -0.32
CA ASN A 309 14.21 7.28 -0.23
C ASN A 309 15.29 6.19 -0.35
N ARG A 310 16.58 6.56 -0.32
CA ARG A 310 17.74 5.67 -0.57
C ARG A 310 17.74 4.43 0.32
N GLU A 311 17.41 4.59 1.59
CA GLU A 311 17.37 3.48 2.54
C GLU A 311 16.29 2.47 2.16
N ILE A 312 15.10 2.92 1.80
CA ILE A 312 14.01 2.06 1.36
C ILE A 312 14.40 1.30 0.08
N PHE A 313 14.95 1.98 -0.93
CA PHE A 313 15.42 1.33 -2.15
C PHE A 313 16.49 0.26 -1.86
N ARG A 314 17.44 0.56 -0.96
CA ARG A 314 18.47 -0.42 -0.53
C ARG A 314 17.86 -1.64 0.15
N ASN A 315 16.88 -1.43 1.04
CA ASN A 315 16.21 -2.50 1.76
C ASN A 315 15.37 -3.37 0.82
N LYS A 316 14.66 -2.76 -0.14
CA LYS A 316 13.89 -3.48 -1.16
C LYS A 316 14.75 -4.40 -2.04
N ARG A 317 15.98 -4.00 -2.39
CA ARG A 317 16.92 -4.86 -3.11
C ARG A 317 17.34 -6.08 -2.30
N LYS A 318 17.63 -5.90 -0.99
CA LYS A 318 17.97 -7.00 -0.09
C LYS A 318 16.79 -7.94 0.15
N GLU A 319 15.61 -7.37 0.29
CA GLU A 319 14.36 -8.09 0.54
C GLU A 319 14.03 -9.10 -0.58
N ALA A 320 14.32 -8.77 -1.83
CA ALA A 320 14.11 -9.67 -2.96
C ALA A 320 14.89 -10.99 -2.77
N TRP A 321 16.17 -10.90 -2.43
CA TRP A 321 17.02 -12.07 -2.17
C TRP A 321 16.56 -12.87 -0.94
N VAL A 322 16.21 -12.16 0.16
CA VAL A 322 15.72 -12.80 1.38
C VAL A 322 14.42 -13.57 1.12
N THR A 323 13.51 -12.99 0.33
CA THR A 323 12.23 -13.63 -0.03
C THR A 323 12.45 -14.89 -0.86
N ASP A 324 13.35 -14.84 -1.84
CA ASP A 324 13.66 -16.01 -2.67
C ASP A 324 14.30 -17.13 -1.84
N LEU A 325 15.21 -16.78 -0.93
CA LEU A 325 15.78 -17.75 0.01
C LEU A 325 14.72 -18.34 0.94
N PHE A 326 13.83 -17.50 1.51
CA PHE A 326 12.78 -17.93 2.43
C PHE A 326 11.82 -18.95 1.78
N TYR A 327 11.38 -18.69 0.55
CA TYR A 327 10.49 -19.60 -0.18
C TYR A 327 11.22 -20.73 -0.93
N SER A 328 12.55 -20.80 -0.83
CA SER A 328 13.30 -21.96 -1.35
C SER A 328 13.00 -23.23 -0.53
N ARG A 329 13.29 -24.41 -1.09
CA ARG A 329 13.16 -25.69 -0.37
C ARG A 329 13.96 -25.71 0.93
N PHE A 330 15.16 -25.13 0.90
CA PHE A 330 16.04 -25.00 2.07
C PHE A 330 15.48 -23.99 3.09
N GLY A 331 15.03 -22.82 2.65
CA GLY A 331 14.42 -21.82 3.52
C GLY A 331 13.17 -22.35 4.24
N LEU A 332 12.25 -22.98 3.52
CA LEU A 332 11.06 -23.60 4.14
C LEU A 332 11.42 -24.75 5.10
N TRP A 333 12.49 -25.49 4.83
CA TRP A 333 13.02 -26.49 5.77
C TRP A 333 13.54 -25.85 7.06
N LEU A 334 14.32 -24.76 6.94
CA LEU A 334 14.78 -23.98 8.11
C LEU A 334 13.59 -23.38 8.90
N VAL A 335 12.59 -22.84 8.22
CA VAL A 335 11.36 -22.35 8.86
C VAL A 335 10.70 -23.46 9.65
N ARG A 336 10.58 -24.66 9.07
CA ARG A 336 9.98 -25.82 9.74
C ARG A 336 10.71 -26.19 11.04
N ILE A 337 12.04 -26.14 11.05
CA ILE A 337 12.84 -26.44 12.27
C ILE A 337 12.72 -25.28 13.27
N GLY A 338 12.92 -24.04 12.81
CA GLY A 338 12.93 -22.87 13.68
C GLY A 338 11.56 -22.52 14.26
N ALA A 339 10.48 -22.88 13.57
CA ALA A 339 9.13 -22.57 13.97
C ALA A 339 8.67 -23.27 15.26
N HIS A 340 9.32 -24.36 15.65
CA HIS A 340 9.10 -25.02 16.93
C HIS A 340 9.63 -24.23 18.14
N SER A 341 10.40 -23.16 17.91
CA SER A 341 10.85 -22.25 18.96
C SER A 341 9.99 -21.00 19.03
N PRO A 342 9.10 -20.83 20.02
CA PRO A 342 8.28 -19.62 20.15
C PRO A 342 9.11 -18.35 20.20
N LYS A 343 10.29 -18.39 20.85
CA LYS A 343 11.22 -17.23 20.93
C LYS A 343 11.75 -16.82 19.55
N LEU A 344 12.09 -17.79 18.68
CA LEU A 344 12.58 -17.50 17.33
C LEU A 344 11.45 -16.95 16.44
N ILE A 345 10.26 -17.52 16.53
CA ILE A 345 9.09 -17.06 15.78
C ILE A 345 8.74 -15.63 16.21
N LYS A 346 8.65 -15.36 17.51
CA LYS A 346 8.40 -14.01 18.03
C LYS A 346 9.42 -13.01 17.48
N LYS A 347 10.72 -13.30 17.65
CA LYS A 347 11.80 -12.43 17.17
C LYS A 347 11.79 -12.24 15.65
N ALA A 348 11.51 -13.30 14.89
CA ALA A 348 11.42 -13.22 13.44
C ALA A 348 10.23 -12.34 13.00
N PHE A 349 9.08 -12.52 13.64
CA PHE A 349 7.89 -11.73 13.38
C PHE A 349 8.12 -10.25 13.71
N GLU A 350 8.57 -9.94 14.93
CA GLU A 350 8.80 -8.56 15.39
C GLU A 350 9.90 -7.83 14.58
N LYS A 351 10.83 -8.58 14.00
CA LYS A 351 11.84 -8.00 13.10
C LYS A 351 11.27 -7.66 11.71
N CYS A 352 10.27 -8.39 11.26
CA CYS A 352 9.59 -8.14 9.98
C CYS A 352 8.58 -7.00 10.08
N TYR A 353 7.98 -6.83 11.24
CA TYR A 353 6.94 -5.86 11.57
C TYR A 353 7.40 -4.86 12.63
#